data_7f05112a2448c5474ff2b23797917f22
#
_entry.id   7f05112a2448c5474ff2b23797917f22
#
_cell.length_a   1.000
_cell.length_b   1.000
_cell.length_c   1.000
_cell.angle_alpha   90.00
_cell.angle_beta   90.00
_cell.angle_gamma   90.00
#
_symmetry.space_group_name_H-M   'P 1'
#
loop_
_entity.id
_entity.type
_entity.pdbx_description
1 polymer ?
#
loop_
_entity_poly.entity_id
_entity_poly.type
_entity_poly.pdbx_seq_one_letter_code
_entity_poly.pdbx_strand_id
1 'polypeptide(L)'
;FDYLYDKVGLYDTLRSVVCGHAPASRITECWQAVDDIRPHMLSFLENHDEQRIASDFFAGRAEAGIPAMIVAATIGTGPVMVYFGQELGERGMDEEGFSGRDGRTSIFDYWSLDTLRRRCHGGRYDEALLTDAERSLLHQYTAILRLSREEKALAEGTFFDLMYVNPASDSFDPARQYAYLRKAD
;
A
#
# COMPACT_ATOMS: atom_id res chain seq x y z
N PHE A 1 -11.23 -6.48 20.29
CA PHE A 1 -11.09 -6.16 18.87
C PHE A 1 -10.29 -7.28 18.20
N ASP A 2 -10.72 -7.70 16.99
CA ASP A 2 -10.02 -8.76 16.26
C ASP A 2 -8.84 -8.19 15.47
N TYR A 3 -8.98 -6.94 14.94
CA TYR A 3 -7.94 -6.25 14.20
C TYR A 3 -7.82 -4.78 14.59
N LEU A 4 -6.62 -4.23 14.45
CA LEU A 4 -6.27 -2.84 14.71
C LEU A 4 -5.61 -2.23 13.48
N TYR A 5 -5.90 -0.96 13.17
CA TYR A 5 -5.21 -0.22 12.12
C TYR A 5 -3.75 0.03 12.47
N ASP A 6 -2.84 -0.31 11.57
CA ASP A 6 -1.42 0.04 11.71
C ASP A 6 -1.15 1.43 11.11
N LYS A 7 -1.74 2.47 11.75
CA LYS A 7 -1.64 3.86 11.29
C LYS A 7 -0.31 4.50 11.72
N VAL A 8 -0.06 4.54 13.02
CA VAL A 8 1.07 5.27 13.60
C VAL A 8 2.40 4.54 13.37
N GLY A 9 2.37 3.22 13.25
CA GLY A 9 3.54 2.41 12.96
C GLY A 9 3.85 2.35 11.46
N LEU A 10 3.32 1.32 10.82
CA LEU A 10 3.70 0.96 9.44
C LEU A 10 3.25 1.99 8.41
N TYR A 11 1.98 2.47 8.47
CA TYR A 11 1.50 3.44 7.48
C TYR A 11 2.33 4.72 7.47
N ASP A 12 2.51 5.38 8.63
CA ASP A 12 3.24 6.66 8.72
C ASP A 12 4.70 6.49 8.27
N THR A 13 5.31 5.35 8.60
CA THR A 13 6.67 5.05 8.15
C THR A 13 6.73 4.82 6.65
N LEU A 14 5.86 3.98 6.07
CA LEU A 14 5.84 3.74 4.63
C LEU A 14 5.59 5.03 3.85
N ARG A 15 4.66 5.87 4.30
CA ARG A 15 4.44 7.20 3.71
C ARG A 15 5.71 8.05 3.74
N SER A 16 6.38 8.12 4.90
CA SER A 16 7.60 8.90 5.05
C SER A 16 8.74 8.37 4.16
N VAL A 17 8.86 7.04 4.01
CA VAL A 17 9.85 6.41 3.12
C VAL A 17 9.56 6.73 1.66
N VAL A 18 8.30 6.57 1.22
CA VAL A 18 7.88 6.87 -0.16
C VAL A 18 8.13 8.34 -0.52
N CYS A 19 7.88 9.26 0.44
CA CYS A 19 8.13 10.69 0.28
C CYS A 19 9.61 11.09 0.45
N GLY A 20 10.51 10.14 0.78
CA GLY A 20 11.94 10.43 0.99
C GLY A 20 12.26 11.15 2.30
N HIS A 21 11.33 11.15 3.27
CA HIS A 21 11.49 11.81 4.57
C HIS A 21 12.08 10.88 5.64
N ALA A 22 12.07 9.56 5.41
CA ALA A 22 12.65 8.57 6.32
C ALA A 22 13.37 7.46 5.53
N PRO A 23 14.39 6.81 6.11
CA PRO A 23 15.04 5.67 5.49
C PRO A 23 14.16 4.41 5.58
N ALA A 24 14.27 3.51 4.62
CA ALA A 24 13.52 2.24 4.59
C ALA A 24 13.84 1.34 5.81
N SER A 25 15.03 1.46 6.39
CA SER A 25 15.41 0.76 7.63
C SER A 25 14.48 1.03 8.82
N ARG A 26 13.73 2.15 8.83
CA ARG A 26 12.73 2.44 9.86
C ARG A 26 11.58 1.41 9.93
N ILE A 27 11.36 0.64 8.86
CA ILE A 27 10.35 -0.42 8.83
C ILE A 27 10.65 -1.49 9.90
N THR A 28 11.92 -1.74 10.20
CA THR A 28 12.33 -2.67 11.28
C THR A 28 11.73 -2.28 12.63
N GLU A 29 11.79 -1.00 12.99
CA GLU A 29 11.22 -0.52 14.27
C GLU A 29 9.69 -0.69 14.31
N CYS A 30 9.02 -0.54 13.16
CA CYS A 30 7.56 -0.67 13.11
C CYS A 30 7.08 -2.07 13.45
N TRP A 31 7.64 -3.10 12.81
CA TRP A 31 7.20 -4.46 13.09
C TRP A 31 7.65 -4.95 14.47
N GLN A 32 8.81 -4.50 14.96
CA GLN A 32 9.26 -4.83 16.33
C GLN A 32 8.34 -4.26 17.40
N ALA A 33 7.78 -3.08 17.17
CA ALA A 33 6.88 -2.44 18.13
C ALA A 33 5.54 -3.18 18.32
N VAL A 34 5.15 -4.02 17.35
CA VAL A 34 3.87 -4.74 17.35
C VAL A 34 4.03 -6.26 17.13
N ASP A 35 5.22 -6.80 17.36
CA ASP A 35 5.55 -8.19 17.01
C ASP A 35 4.62 -9.20 17.69
N ASP A 36 4.24 -8.95 18.93
CA ASP A 36 3.31 -9.78 19.71
C ASP A 36 1.86 -9.75 19.20
N ILE A 37 1.45 -8.69 18.52
CA ILE A 37 0.10 -8.52 17.97
C ILE A 37 0.07 -8.39 16.44
N ARG A 38 1.20 -8.53 15.77
CA ARG A 38 1.34 -8.34 14.32
C ARG A 38 0.32 -9.08 13.45
N PRO A 39 -0.10 -10.32 13.76
CA PRO A 39 -1.15 -11.00 13.00
C PRO A 39 -2.53 -10.30 13.08
N HIS A 40 -2.72 -9.42 14.06
CA HIS A 40 -3.94 -8.65 14.27
C HIS A 40 -3.84 -7.21 13.73
N MET A 41 -2.72 -6.84 13.13
CA MET A 41 -2.55 -5.52 12.53
C MET A 41 -3.08 -5.50 11.10
N LEU A 42 -3.98 -4.55 10.80
CA LEU A 42 -4.46 -4.28 9.46
C LEU A 42 -3.56 -3.23 8.82
N SER A 43 -2.84 -3.65 7.77
CA SER A 43 -1.98 -2.77 6.99
C SER A 43 -2.75 -2.08 5.88
N PHE A 44 -2.40 -0.84 5.56
CA PHE A 44 -3.02 -0.07 4.48
C PHE A 44 -2.07 1.04 3.99
N LEU A 45 -2.36 1.63 2.83
CA LEU A 45 -1.65 2.81 2.32
C LEU A 45 -2.58 3.99 2.05
N GLU A 46 -3.86 3.75 1.90
CA GLU A 46 -4.91 4.76 1.73
C GLU A 46 -6.14 4.39 2.53
N ASN A 47 -6.85 5.40 3.02
CA ASN A 47 -8.18 5.28 3.60
C ASN A 47 -8.94 6.61 3.44
N HIS A 48 -10.09 6.75 4.08
CA HIS A 48 -10.94 7.95 4.01
C HIS A 48 -10.37 9.17 4.76
N ASP A 49 -9.39 8.99 5.64
CA ASP A 49 -8.77 10.06 6.42
C ASP A 49 -7.44 10.53 5.82
N GLU A 50 -6.78 9.68 5.01
CA GLU A 50 -5.43 9.93 4.50
C GLU A 50 -5.44 10.33 3.03
N GLN A 51 -4.44 11.11 2.62
CA GLN A 51 -4.27 11.49 1.23
C GLN A 51 -3.96 10.28 0.35
N ARG A 52 -4.45 10.30 -0.88
CA ARG A 52 -4.16 9.35 -1.93
C ARG A 52 -2.67 9.38 -2.29
N ILE A 53 -2.09 8.24 -2.58
CA ILE A 53 -0.66 8.13 -2.98
C ILE A 53 -0.38 9.00 -4.21
N ALA A 54 -1.30 9.02 -5.16
CA ALA A 54 -1.15 9.78 -6.40
C ALA A 54 -1.42 11.28 -6.26
N SER A 55 -1.87 11.75 -5.08
CA SER A 55 -2.12 13.17 -4.82
C SER A 55 -0.83 13.97 -4.72
N ASP A 56 -0.94 15.28 -4.93
CA ASP A 56 0.17 16.23 -4.75
C ASP A 56 0.60 16.35 -3.27
N PHE A 57 -0.20 15.83 -2.34
CA PHE A 57 0.05 15.85 -0.90
C PHE A 57 0.72 14.57 -0.36
N PHE A 58 0.96 13.59 -1.23
CA PHE A 58 1.69 12.38 -0.86
C PHE A 58 2.86 12.17 -1.84
N ALA A 59 2.73 11.34 -2.86
CA ALA A 59 3.84 11.01 -3.75
C ALA A 59 3.69 11.60 -5.18
N GLY A 60 2.55 12.18 -5.50
CA GLY A 60 2.25 12.79 -6.81
C GLY A 60 2.07 11.79 -7.96
N ARG A 61 2.30 10.50 -7.70
CA ARG A 61 2.16 9.42 -8.70
C ARG A 61 1.89 8.09 -8.01
N ALA A 62 0.96 7.31 -8.54
CA ALA A 62 0.46 6.08 -7.91
C ALA A 62 1.52 4.97 -7.84
N GLU A 63 2.35 4.85 -8.86
CA GLU A 63 3.38 3.79 -8.95
C GLU A 63 4.44 3.89 -7.86
N ALA A 64 4.64 5.09 -7.29
CA ALA A 64 5.55 5.29 -6.15
C ALA A 64 5.12 4.47 -4.91
N GLY A 65 3.84 4.12 -4.79
CA GLY A 65 3.31 3.31 -3.70
C GLY A 65 3.54 1.80 -3.86
N ILE A 66 3.96 1.31 -5.02
CA ILE A 66 4.09 -0.15 -5.27
C ILE A 66 5.07 -0.83 -4.30
N PRO A 67 6.29 -0.35 -4.05
CA PRO A 67 7.17 -0.97 -3.06
C PRO A 67 6.56 -1.00 -1.64
N ALA A 68 5.91 0.09 -1.24
CA ALA A 68 5.21 0.16 0.05
C ALA A 68 4.03 -0.82 0.11
N MET A 69 3.28 -1.00 -0.99
CA MET A 69 2.20 -1.98 -1.08
C MET A 69 2.71 -3.43 -0.95
N ILE A 70 3.86 -3.74 -1.54
CA ILE A 70 4.50 -5.05 -1.36
C ILE A 70 4.80 -5.28 0.13
N VAL A 71 5.41 -4.31 0.80
CA VAL A 71 5.69 -4.41 2.24
C VAL A 71 4.38 -4.57 3.03
N ALA A 72 3.39 -3.70 2.82
CA ALA A 72 2.11 -3.75 3.53
C ALA A 72 1.38 -5.10 3.36
N ALA A 73 1.46 -5.71 2.18
CA ALA A 73 0.79 -6.97 1.86
C ALA A 73 1.56 -8.22 2.29
N THR A 74 2.85 -8.12 2.64
CA THR A 74 3.70 -9.31 2.81
C THR A 74 4.58 -9.33 4.06
N ILE A 75 4.65 -8.21 4.81
CA ILE A 75 5.46 -8.15 6.04
C ILE A 75 4.86 -8.98 7.18
N GLY A 76 3.55 -9.11 7.24
CA GLY A 76 2.80 -9.86 8.24
C GLY A 76 1.86 -10.90 7.63
N THR A 77 1.05 -11.53 8.47
CA THR A 77 -0.06 -12.42 8.09
C THR A 77 -1.43 -11.77 8.37
N GLY A 78 -1.43 -10.55 8.90
CA GLY A 78 -2.63 -9.76 9.11
C GLY A 78 -3.28 -9.31 7.80
N PRO A 79 -4.51 -8.80 7.85
CA PRO A 79 -5.20 -8.32 6.67
C PRO A 79 -4.53 -7.06 6.09
N VAL A 80 -4.65 -6.90 4.77
CA VAL A 80 -4.29 -5.68 4.07
C VAL A 80 -5.53 -5.06 3.45
N MET A 81 -5.69 -3.75 3.60
CA MET A 81 -6.79 -3.01 3.00
C MET A 81 -6.29 -2.23 1.78
N VAL A 82 -7.04 -2.36 0.68
CA VAL A 82 -6.91 -1.49 -0.49
C VAL A 82 -8.14 -0.58 -0.52
N TYR A 83 -7.93 0.72 -0.44
CA TYR A 83 -9.01 1.69 -0.49
C TYR A 83 -9.50 1.84 -1.93
N PHE A 84 -10.82 1.97 -2.14
CA PHE A 84 -11.42 1.99 -3.48
C PHE A 84 -10.75 3.02 -4.40
N GLY A 85 -10.36 2.59 -5.60
CA GLY A 85 -9.64 3.43 -6.58
C GLY A 85 -8.13 3.53 -6.35
N GLN A 86 -7.58 3.04 -5.24
CA GLN A 86 -6.13 3.00 -5.00
C GLN A 86 -5.43 2.19 -6.10
N GLU A 87 -6.01 1.06 -6.49
CA GLU A 87 -5.53 0.17 -7.54
C GLU A 87 -5.63 0.77 -8.96
N LEU A 88 -6.29 1.91 -9.08
CA LEU A 88 -6.44 2.68 -10.33
C LEU A 88 -5.64 3.99 -10.31
N GLY A 89 -5.00 4.31 -9.19
CA GLY A 89 -4.25 5.55 -9.04
C GLY A 89 -5.13 6.79 -8.84
N GLU A 90 -6.27 6.65 -8.15
CA GLU A 90 -7.11 7.78 -7.79
C GLU A 90 -6.30 8.86 -7.06
N ARG A 91 -6.47 10.12 -7.45
CA ARG A 91 -5.68 11.23 -6.93
C ARG A 91 -6.36 12.00 -5.80
N GLY A 92 -7.69 12.05 -5.75
CA GLY A 92 -8.42 12.92 -4.82
C GLY A 92 -8.09 14.40 -5.03
N MET A 93 -7.85 14.81 -6.28
CA MET A 93 -7.45 16.18 -6.63
C MET A 93 -8.53 16.93 -7.42
N ASP A 94 -9.67 16.32 -7.60
CA ASP A 94 -10.86 16.94 -8.18
C ASP A 94 -11.79 17.46 -7.06
N GLU A 95 -12.84 18.18 -7.43
CA GLU A 95 -13.87 18.59 -6.46
C GLU A 95 -14.80 17.40 -6.17
N GLU A 96 -14.43 16.63 -5.14
CA GLU A 96 -15.11 15.39 -4.78
C GLU A 96 -15.67 15.46 -3.37
N GLY A 97 -16.92 15.05 -3.22
CA GLY A 97 -17.58 14.91 -1.92
C GLY A 97 -17.37 16.07 -0.96
N PHE A 98 -16.91 15.75 0.23
CA PHE A 98 -16.69 16.73 1.30
C PHE A 98 -15.26 17.25 1.40
N SER A 99 -14.32 16.61 0.74
CA SER A 99 -12.89 16.86 0.94
C SER A 99 -12.33 17.93 0.00
N GLY A 100 -12.95 18.13 -1.16
CA GLY A 100 -12.43 19.04 -2.17
C GLY A 100 -11.12 18.54 -2.77
N ARG A 101 -10.20 19.46 -3.08
CA ARG A 101 -8.91 19.17 -3.73
C ARG A 101 -7.76 18.99 -2.74
N ASP A 102 -7.95 18.25 -1.69
CA ASP A 102 -6.96 18.06 -0.63
C ASP A 102 -6.23 16.70 -0.68
N GLY A 103 -6.43 15.95 -1.76
CA GLY A 103 -5.81 14.64 -1.95
C GLY A 103 -6.55 13.50 -1.25
N ARG A 104 -7.74 13.75 -0.74
CA ARG A 104 -8.59 12.76 -0.08
C ARG A 104 -9.85 12.50 -0.85
N THR A 105 -10.45 11.33 -0.64
CA THR A 105 -11.80 10.99 -1.08
C THR A 105 -12.56 10.39 0.10
N SER A 106 -13.79 10.84 0.31
CA SER A 106 -14.64 10.28 1.36
C SER A 106 -15.20 8.93 0.95
N ILE A 107 -15.72 8.17 1.90
CA ILE A 107 -16.41 6.90 1.63
C ILE A 107 -17.67 7.09 0.78
N PHE A 108 -18.13 8.32 0.60
CA PHE A 108 -19.32 8.66 -0.18
C PHE A 108 -19.03 9.04 -1.63
N ASP A 109 -17.75 9.14 -2.03
CA ASP A 109 -17.33 9.61 -3.36
C ASP A 109 -17.24 8.50 -4.42
N TYR A 110 -17.47 7.25 -4.06
CA TYR A 110 -17.29 6.08 -4.94
C TYR A 110 -18.04 6.15 -6.27
N TRP A 111 -19.15 6.89 -6.36
CA TRP A 111 -19.89 7.05 -7.60
C TRP A 111 -19.44 8.26 -8.45
N SER A 112 -18.66 9.17 -7.89
CA SER A 112 -18.25 10.41 -8.56
C SER A 112 -16.87 10.29 -9.20
N LEU A 113 -16.02 9.36 -8.73
CA LEU A 113 -14.64 9.20 -9.20
C LEU A 113 -14.59 8.68 -10.64
N ASP A 114 -13.92 9.43 -11.51
CA ASP A 114 -13.78 9.04 -12.92
C ASP A 114 -12.99 7.75 -13.12
N THR A 115 -12.00 7.49 -12.29
CA THR A 115 -11.25 6.22 -12.25
C THR A 115 -12.19 5.03 -12.02
N LEU A 116 -13.07 5.10 -11.02
CA LEU A 116 -14.06 4.06 -10.75
C LEU A 116 -15.14 3.97 -11.84
N ARG A 117 -15.60 5.10 -12.37
CA ARG A 117 -16.56 5.09 -13.48
C ARG A 117 -16.00 4.35 -14.69
N ARG A 118 -14.72 4.59 -15.03
CA ARG A 118 -14.05 3.85 -16.11
C ARG A 118 -13.96 2.36 -15.78
N ARG A 119 -13.60 2.00 -14.56
CA ARG A 119 -13.53 0.59 -14.11
C ARG A 119 -14.89 -0.10 -14.09
N CYS A 120 -15.92 0.58 -13.58
CA CYS A 120 -17.28 0.04 -13.55
C CYS A 120 -17.88 -0.13 -14.94
N HIS A 121 -17.57 0.75 -15.87
CA HIS A 121 -17.97 0.70 -17.28
C HIS A 121 -19.47 0.34 -17.46
N GLY A 122 -20.36 1.05 -16.74
CA GLY A 122 -21.81 0.78 -16.79
C GLY A 122 -22.21 -0.61 -16.28
N GLY A 123 -21.44 -1.20 -15.36
CA GLY A 123 -21.70 -2.52 -14.76
C GLY A 123 -21.00 -3.69 -15.45
N ARG A 124 -20.17 -3.44 -16.48
CA ARG A 124 -19.40 -4.49 -17.15
C ARG A 124 -18.14 -4.91 -16.41
N TYR A 125 -17.56 -4.00 -15.63
CA TYR A 125 -16.34 -4.25 -14.85
C TYR A 125 -15.16 -4.78 -15.66
N ASP A 126 -15.10 -4.40 -16.94
CA ASP A 126 -13.98 -4.70 -17.83
C ASP A 126 -12.94 -3.57 -17.83
N GLU A 127 -11.88 -3.74 -18.61
CA GLU A 127 -10.77 -2.78 -18.67
C GLU A 127 -10.83 -1.86 -19.91
N ALA A 128 -11.94 -1.91 -20.67
CA ALA A 128 -12.02 -1.25 -21.97
C ALA A 128 -11.91 0.28 -21.92
N LEU A 129 -12.32 0.89 -20.80
CA LEU A 129 -12.25 2.34 -20.59
C LEU A 129 -11.04 2.78 -19.75
N LEU A 130 -10.27 1.84 -19.19
CA LEU A 130 -9.08 2.18 -18.42
C LEU A 130 -7.97 2.74 -19.31
N THR A 131 -7.26 3.73 -18.82
CA THR A 131 -6.00 4.16 -19.41
C THR A 131 -4.94 3.07 -19.26
N ASP A 132 -3.84 3.15 -20.03
CA ASP A 132 -2.75 2.18 -19.91
C ASP A 132 -2.08 2.23 -18.53
N ALA A 133 -1.98 3.41 -17.91
CA ALA A 133 -1.45 3.58 -16.57
C ALA A 133 -2.35 2.92 -15.51
N GLU A 134 -3.67 3.16 -15.57
CA GLU A 134 -4.65 2.52 -14.67
C GLU A 134 -4.65 1.00 -14.80
N ARG A 135 -4.61 0.50 -16.03
CA ARG A 135 -4.54 -0.94 -16.31
C ARG A 135 -3.26 -1.57 -15.76
N SER A 136 -2.12 -0.93 -16.02
CA SER A 136 -0.82 -1.39 -15.51
C SER A 136 -0.81 -1.45 -13.99
N LEU A 137 -1.31 -0.41 -13.32
CA LEU A 137 -1.37 -0.35 -11.86
C LEU A 137 -2.32 -1.42 -11.31
N LEU A 138 -3.52 -1.57 -11.88
CA LEU A 138 -4.49 -2.62 -11.51
C LEU A 138 -3.88 -4.02 -11.58
N HIS A 139 -3.13 -4.31 -12.65
CA HIS A 139 -2.45 -5.60 -12.81
C HIS A 139 -1.36 -5.81 -11.76
N GLN A 140 -0.60 -4.77 -11.40
CA GLN A 140 0.40 -4.85 -10.33
C GLN A 140 -0.24 -5.12 -8.96
N TYR A 141 -1.31 -4.39 -8.61
CA TYR A 141 -2.07 -4.64 -7.37
C TYR A 141 -2.65 -6.05 -7.34
N THR A 142 -3.23 -6.50 -8.46
CA THR A 142 -3.75 -7.87 -8.59
C THR A 142 -2.66 -8.90 -8.35
N ALA A 143 -1.49 -8.72 -8.95
CA ALA A 143 -0.36 -9.64 -8.76
C ALA A 143 0.14 -9.67 -7.32
N ILE A 144 0.29 -8.51 -6.66
CA ILE A 144 0.73 -8.41 -5.27
C ILE A 144 -0.27 -9.10 -4.33
N LEU A 145 -1.57 -8.81 -4.48
CA LEU A 145 -2.60 -9.39 -3.62
C LEU A 145 -2.79 -10.90 -3.84
N ARG A 146 -2.67 -11.36 -5.07
CA ARG A 146 -2.67 -12.80 -5.36
C ARG A 146 -1.48 -13.48 -4.74
N LEU A 147 -0.28 -12.94 -4.95
CA LEU A 147 0.94 -13.48 -4.38
C LEU A 147 0.85 -13.56 -2.85
N SER A 148 0.42 -12.48 -2.18
CA SER A 148 0.32 -12.44 -0.72
C SER A 148 -0.65 -13.49 -0.15
N ARG A 149 -1.68 -13.89 -0.92
CA ARG A 149 -2.70 -14.84 -0.50
C ARG A 149 -2.41 -16.28 -0.92
N GLU A 150 -1.84 -16.47 -2.12
CA GLU A 150 -1.66 -17.80 -2.72
C GLU A 150 -0.33 -18.44 -2.33
N GLU A 151 0.71 -17.63 -2.04
CA GLU A 151 2.01 -18.15 -1.61
C GLU A 151 1.98 -18.48 -0.11
N LYS A 152 2.11 -19.77 0.22
CA LYS A 152 2.08 -20.26 1.60
C LYS A 152 3.07 -19.52 2.51
N ALA A 153 4.26 -19.22 2.02
CA ALA A 153 5.26 -18.48 2.78
C ALA A 153 4.79 -17.06 3.16
N LEU A 154 4.00 -16.40 2.33
CA LEU A 154 3.45 -15.08 2.60
C LEU A 154 2.18 -15.13 3.45
N ALA A 155 1.28 -16.06 3.17
CA ALA A 155 0.01 -16.19 3.87
C ALA A 155 0.17 -16.70 5.32
N GLU A 156 1.08 -17.64 5.57
CA GLU A 156 1.19 -18.36 6.83
C GLU A 156 2.62 -18.43 7.39
N GLY A 157 3.62 -18.06 6.61
CA GLY A 157 5.03 -18.28 6.93
C GLY A 157 5.58 -17.33 8.00
N THR A 158 6.75 -17.69 8.49
CA THR A 158 7.53 -16.88 9.44
C THR A 158 8.24 -15.74 8.71
N PHE A 159 8.29 -14.58 9.35
CA PHE A 159 9.00 -13.40 8.88
C PHE A 159 10.41 -13.35 9.47
N PHE A 160 11.39 -12.98 8.63
CA PHE A 160 12.77 -12.73 9.03
C PHE A 160 13.23 -11.39 8.42
N ASP A 161 13.54 -10.43 9.28
CA ASP A 161 14.17 -9.19 8.87
C ASP A 161 15.64 -9.48 8.49
N LEU A 162 16.04 -9.05 7.31
CA LEU A 162 17.41 -9.22 6.82
C LEU A 162 18.21 -7.92 6.80
N MET A 163 17.69 -6.83 7.36
CA MET A 163 18.40 -5.54 7.40
C MET A 163 19.70 -5.62 8.18
N TYR A 164 19.74 -6.43 9.24
CA TYR A 164 20.93 -6.59 10.09
C TYR A 164 22.12 -7.30 9.41
N VAL A 165 21.85 -8.09 8.36
CA VAL A 165 22.89 -8.76 7.55
C VAL A 165 23.17 -8.06 6.22
N ASN A 166 22.44 -7.00 5.92
CA ASN A 166 22.61 -6.17 4.72
C ASN A 166 22.98 -4.73 5.10
N PRO A 167 24.21 -4.48 5.57
CA PRO A 167 24.68 -3.12 5.80
C PRO A 167 24.80 -2.36 4.47
N ALA A 168 24.89 -1.03 4.56
CA ALA A 168 25.12 -0.19 3.38
C ALA A 168 26.36 -0.65 2.59
N SER A 169 26.21 -0.76 1.27
CA SER A 169 27.25 -1.20 0.34
C SER A 169 27.00 -0.59 -1.05
N ASP A 170 27.87 -0.86 -2.02
CA ASP A 170 27.66 -0.41 -3.41
C ASP A 170 26.41 -1.00 -4.06
N SER A 171 25.91 -2.14 -3.55
CA SER A 171 24.74 -2.84 -4.08
C SER A 171 23.50 -2.75 -3.18
N PHE A 172 23.60 -2.23 -1.97
CA PHE A 172 22.49 -2.12 -1.03
C PHE A 172 22.48 -0.80 -0.26
N ASP A 173 21.41 -0.05 -0.42
CA ASP A 173 21.17 1.21 0.28
C ASP A 173 19.99 1.04 1.28
N PRO A 174 20.23 0.91 2.58
CA PRO A 174 19.20 0.75 3.59
C PRO A 174 18.31 1.99 3.76
N ALA A 175 18.66 3.12 3.16
CA ALA A 175 17.76 4.28 3.10
C ALA A 175 16.62 4.07 2.09
N ARG A 176 16.85 3.28 1.05
CA ARG A 176 15.90 3.08 -0.06
C ARG A 176 15.43 1.63 -0.22
N GLN A 177 16.13 0.68 0.36
CA GLN A 177 15.89 -0.75 0.19
C GLN A 177 15.60 -1.39 1.54
N TYR A 178 14.62 -2.27 1.57
CA TYR A 178 14.26 -3.05 2.73
C TYR A 178 14.29 -4.53 2.37
N ALA A 179 15.12 -5.30 3.08
CA ALA A 179 15.34 -6.71 2.83
C ALA A 179 14.70 -7.57 3.92
N TYR A 180 13.88 -8.54 3.53
CA TYR A 180 13.30 -9.53 4.43
C TYR A 180 13.02 -10.84 3.71
N LEU A 181 12.78 -11.88 4.48
CA LEU A 181 12.43 -13.22 4.02
C LEU A 181 11.11 -13.67 4.66
N ARG A 182 10.30 -14.36 3.89
CA ARG A 182 9.15 -15.13 4.39
C ARG A 182 9.42 -16.60 4.13
N LYS A 183 9.22 -17.46 5.14
CA LYS A 183 9.48 -18.90 5.05
C LYS A 183 8.28 -19.68 5.54
N ALA A 184 7.80 -20.63 4.75
CA ALA A 184 6.92 -21.72 5.16
C ALA A 184 7.68 -23.04 5.19
N ASP A 185 7.23 -23.95 6.03
CA ASP A 185 7.71 -25.34 6.08
C ASP A 185 7.06 -26.20 4.99
#